data_29856f76ff009a3cbb562c01981816f9
#
_entry.id   29856f76ff009a3cbb562c01981816f9
#
_cell.length_a   1.000
_cell.length_b   1.000
_cell.length_c   1.000
_cell.angle_alpha   90.00
_cell.angle_beta   90.00
_cell.angle_gamma   90.00
#
_symmetry.space_group_name_H-M   'P 1'
#
loop_
_entity.id
_entity.type
_entity.pdbx_description
1 polymer ?
#
loop_
_entity_poly.entity_id
_entity_poly.type
_entity_poly.pdbx_seq_one_letter_code
_entity_poly.pdbx_strand_id
1 'polypeptide(L)'
;MPLLSLKNLTKRFDKTAAVTDVSLDVERGEFFGLLGPSGCGKTTTLRMIAGLEQPDAGWIAFDERDITNMPAERRGFGMVFQNYALFPHLNVFENVAFGLRARHKPTPEIRERVRGALELVQLPGYEKRRVDELSGGQQQRVAIARAIAIEPALLLFDEPLSNLDVTLREETRGELRELVVRLGLTAVYVTHDQEEAFALCDRISVMVGGRILQTGQPRDLYEHPAQLSVGRFLGRNNLIRAVRLSSSKSEFGEFKTLDGGHTINIPVNNENLVPLNQPCIFAIRPEHILISNADVKLENTLPATVREINFAGATSSIKLDADGLVLEVLALDADGLSVGDHRTVVLPPQRISLLKE
;
A
#
# COMPACT_ATOMS: atom_id res chain seq x y z
N MET A 1 -7.99 -4.44 22.21
CA MET A 1 -6.70 -3.73 22.37
C MET A 1 -5.77 -4.22 21.27
N PRO A 2 -5.00 -3.33 20.63
CA PRO A 2 -4.11 -3.72 19.55
C PRO A 2 -3.05 -4.71 20.03
N LEU A 3 -2.64 -5.63 19.14
CA LEU A 3 -1.58 -6.59 19.42
C LEU A 3 -0.19 -5.91 19.41
N LEU A 4 0.01 -5.00 18.43
CA LEU A 4 1.24 -4.22 18.29
C LEU A 4 0.89 -2.73 18.29
N SER A 5 1.57 -1.94 19.12
CA SER A 5 1.45 -0.48 19.17
C SER A 5 2.81 0.19 19.03
N LEU A 6 2.90 1.15 18.13
CA LEU A 6 4.02 2.05 18.00
C LEU A 6 3.57 3.45 18.40
N LYS A 7 4.33 4.16 19.23
CA LYS A 7 3.99 5.52 19.65
C LYS A 7 5.20 6.44 19.52
N ASN A 8 5.04 7.47 18.70
CA ASN A 8 6.00 8.55 18.46
C ASN A 8 7.40 8.05 18.10
N LEU A 9 7.49 6.93 17.35
CA LEU A 9 8.78 6.36 16.98
C LEU A 9 9.57 7.31 16.11
N THR A 10 10.81 7.54 16.50
CA THR A 10 11.76 8.36 15.75
C THR A 10 13.09 7.62 15.63
N LYS A 11 13.66 7.64 14.42
CA LYS A 11 14.98 7.10 14.13
C LYS A 11 15.76 8.02 13.21
N ARG A 12 16.99 8.31 13.59
CA ARG A 12 17.92 9.12 12.80
C ARG A 12 19.17 8.31 12.49
N PHE A 13 19.67 8.48 11.30
CA PHE A 13 21.01 8.03 10.92
C PHE A 13 21.83 9.27 10.61
N ASP A 14 22.83 9.53 11.41
CA ASP A 14 23.63 10.77 11.38
C ASP A 14 22.73 12.03 11.42
N LYS A 15 22.71 12.80 10.32
CA LYS A 15 21.90 14.02 10.20
C LYS A 15 20.52 13.80 9.59
N THR A 16 20.24 12.58 9.08
CA THR A 16 18.99 12.30 8.36
C THR A 16 18.00 11.57 9.26
N ALA A 17 16.79 12.13 9.40
CA ALA A 17 15.70 11.46 10.07
C ALA A 17 15.04 10.47 9.09
N ALA A 18 15.23 9.17 9.33
CA ALA A 18 14.62 8.11 8.52
C ALA A 18 13.17 7.86 8.93
N VAL A 19 12.86 8.01 10.22
CA VAL A 19 11.52 7.86 10.79
C VAL A 19 11.31 9.00 11.77
N THR A 20 10.16 9.67 11.68
CA THR A 20 9.84 10.84 12.49
C THR A 20 8.42 10.74 13.01
N ASP A 21 8.27 10.59 14.33
CA ASP A 21 6.99 10.65 15.03
C ASP A 21 5.94 9.67 14.48
N VAL A 22 6.38 8.43 14.21
CA VAL A 22 5.51 7.37 13.67
C VAL A 22 4.72 6.71 14.80
N SER A 23 3.40 6.74 14.68
CA SER A 23 2.47 6.05 15.57
C SER A 23 1.51 5.22 14.76
N LEU A 24 1.31 3.96 15.13
CA LEU A 24 0.34 3.04 14.53
C LEU A 24 -0.03 1.93 15.50
N ASP A 25 -1.20 1.35 15.29
CA ASP A 25 -1.70 0.20 16.01
C ASP A 25 -2.09 -0.91 15.02
N VAL A 26 -1.73 -2.16 15.33
CA VAL A 26 -2.08 -3.36 14.54
C VAL A 26 -2.91 -4.29 15.41
N GLU A 27 -4.08 -4.69 14.93
CA GLU A 27 -4.98 -5.56 15.65
C GLU A 27 -4.57 -7.04 15.51
N ARG A 28 -5.06 -7.87 16.42
CA ARG A 28 -4.79 -9.31 16.37
C ARG A 28 -5.46 -9.96 15.14
N GLY A 29 -4.70 -10.75 14.40
CA GLY A 29 -5.15 -11.39 13.15
C GLY A 29 -5.20 -10.45 11.94
N GLU A 30 -4.76 -9.20 12.11
CA GLU A 30 -4.74 -8.21 11.04
C GLU A 30 -3.52 -8.41 10.11
N PHE A 31 -3.75 -8.24 8.81
CA PHE A 31 -2.70 -8.11 7.81
C PHE A 31 -2.49 -6.61 7.53
N PHE A 32 -1.51 -6.00 8.20
CA PHE A 32 -1.29 -4.56 8.18
C PHE A 32 -0.19 -4.15 7.21
N GLY A 33 -0.46 -3.17 6.35
CA GLY A 33 0.47 -2.67 5.34
C GLY A 33 1.19 -1.38 5.73
N LEU A 34 2.50 -1.30 5.48
CA LEU A 34 3.27 -0.06 5.41
C LEU A 34 3.61 0.20 3.94
N LEU A 35 2.95 1.17 3.32
CA LEU A 35 3.06 1.49 1.91
C LEU A 35 3.68 2.87 1.71
N GLY A 36 4.58 3.02 0.75
CA GLY A 36 5.19 4.32 0.45
C GLY A 36 6.36 4.23 -0.52
N PRO A 37 6.89 5.36 -1.02
CA PRO A 37 8.02 5.37 -1.93
C PRO A 37 9.29 4.80 -1.30
N SER A 38 10.26 4.43 -2.14
CA SER A 38 11.56 3.95 -1.67
C SER A 38 12.25 5.01 -0.79
N GLY A 39 12.89 4.56 0.30
CA GLY A 39 13.60 5.46 1.22
C GLY A 39 12.72 6.25 2.20
N CYS A 40 11.40 6.05 2.25
CA CYS A 40 10.52 6.79 3.17
C CYS A 40 10.49 6.25 4.63
N GLY A 41 11.31 5.25 4.97
CA GLY A 41 11.45 4.75 6.35
C GLY A 41 10.70 3.45 6.69
N LYS A 42 10.02 2.80 5.75
CA LYS A 42 9.24 1.55 5.97
C LYS A 42 10.10 0.41 6.55
N THR A 43 11.17 0.05 5.85
CA THR A 43 12.12 -0.99 6.30
C THR A 43 12.75 -0.65 7.65
N THR A 44 13.07 0.63 7.91
CA THR A 44 13.58 1.07 9.21
C THR A 44 12.54 0.86 10.31
N THR A 45 11.28 1.22 10.05
CA THR A 45 10.16 0.98 10.99
C THR A 45 9.99 -0.52 11.25
N LEU A 46 10.01 -1.34 10.19
CA LEU A 46 9.91 -2.79 10.33
C LEU A 46 11.07 -3.38 11.15
N ARG A 47 12.29 -2.90 10.92
CA ARG A 47 13.48 -3.33 11.68
C ARG A 47 13.41 -2.93 13.15
N MET A 48 12.83 -1.77 13.46
CA MET A 48 12.57 -1.39 14.86
C MET A 48 11.53 -2.32 15.50
N ILE A 49 10.46 -2.69 14.79
CA ILE A 49 9.48 -3.69 15.24
C ILE A 49 10.15 -5.05 15.45
N ALA A 50 11.04 -5.46 14.55
CA ALA A 50 11.79 -6.72 14.66
C ALA A 50 12.82 -6.74 15.80
N GLY A 51 13.23 -5.59 16.34
CA GLY A 51 14.33 -5.47 17.33
C GLY A 51 15.72 -5.55 16.72
N LEU A 52 15.82 -5.38 15.40
CA LEU A 52 17.08 -5.31 14.65
C LEU A 52 17.66 -3.88 14.63
N GLU A 53 16.83 -2.89 14.93
CA GLU A 53 17.20 -1.48 15.06
C GLU A 53 16.52 -0.91 16.30
N GLN A 54 17.20 -0.03 17.04
CA GLN A 54 16.61 0.64 18.20
C GLN A 54 16.09 2.02 17.81
N PRO A 55 14.88 2.43 18.22
CA PRO A 55 14.42 3.79 18.06
C PRO A 55 15.23 4.76 18.92
N ASP A 56 15.39 6.00 18.46
CA ASP A 56 16.03 7.07 19.24
C ASP A 56 15.01 7.74 20.18
N ALA A 57 13.71 7.66 19.86
CA ALA A 57 12.61 8.11 20.71
C ALA A 57 11.33 7.33 20.40
N GLY A 58 10.37 7.39 21.34
CA GLY A 58 9.12 6.65 21.26
C GLY A 58 9.24 5.26 21.90
N TRP A 59 8.18 4.45 21.75
CA TRP A 59 8.14 3.11 22.32
C TRP A 59 7.32 2.14 21.46
N ILE A 60 7.59 0.85 21.65
CA ILE A 60 6.96 -0.28 20.97
C ILE A 60 6.37 -1.19 22.03
N ALA A 61 5.05 -1.44 21.97
CA ALA A 61 4.40 -2.44 22.79
C ALA A 61 3.90 -3.60 21.93
N PHE A 62 4.03 -4.80 22.48
CA PHE A 62 3.46 -6.02 21.90
C PHE A 62 2.71 -6.78 23.01
N ASP A 63 1.43 -7.06 22.78
CA ASP A 63 0.54 -7.69 23.76
C ASP A 63 0.63 -6.97 25.12
N GLU A 64 0.48 -5.63 25.08
CA GLU A 64 0.53 -4.68 26.23
C GLU A 64 1.91 -4.58 26.94
N ARG A 65 2.92 -5.32 26.49
CA ARG A 65 4.27 -5.27 27.06
C ARG A 65 5.19 -4.37 26.26
N ASP A 66 5.93 -3.52 26.94
CA ASP A 66 7.00 -2.74 26.32
C ASP A 66 8.13 -3.68 25.84
N ILE A 67 8.36 -3.67 24.53
CA ILE A 67 9.41 -4.43 23.87
C ILE A 67 10.47 -3.54 23.22
N THR A 68 10.44 -2.23 23.48
CA THR A 68 11.29 -1.23 22.83
C THR A 68 12.77 -1.64 22.87
N ASN A 69 13.28 -2.02 24.04
CA ASN A 69 14.67 -2.42 24.24
C ASN A 69 14.89 -3.95 24.20
N MET A 70 13.84 -4.73 23.86
CA MET A 70 13.94 -6.19 23.78
C MET A 70 14.69 -6.59 22.49
N PRO A 71 15.76 -7.38 22.56
CA PRO A 71 16.49 -7.82 21.39
C PRO A 71 15.66 -8.78 20.52
N ALA A 72 15.95 -8.83 19.23
CA ALA A 72 15.16 -9.55 18.23
C ALA A 72 14.88 -11.02 18.57
N GLU A 73 15.88 -11.74 19.06
CA GLU A 73 15.80 -13.17 19.41
C GLU A 73 14.79 -13.46 20.53
N ARG A 74 14.44 -12.46 21.36
CA ARG A 74 13.48 -12.58 22.44
C ARG A 74 12.06 -12.16 22.08
N ARG A 75 11.86 -11.44 20.95
CA ARG A 75 10.53 -10.97 20.52
C ARG A 75 9.63 -12.09 19.98
N GLY A 76 10.21 -13.20 19.54
CA GLY A 76 9.44 -14.33 19.04
C GLY A 76 8.77 -14.09 17.70
N PHE A 77 9.19 -13.10 16.94
CA PHE A 77 8.66 -12.75 15.62
C PHE A 77 9.30 -13.55 14.49
N GLY A 78 8.57 -13.79 13.42
CA GLY A 78 9.08 -14.33 12.17
C GLY A 78 9.32 -13.20 11.18
N MET A 79 10.44 -13.23 10.44
CA MET A 79 10.74 -12.21 9.44
C MET A 79 11.14 -12.83 8.11
N VAL A 80 10.55 -12.30 7.03
CA VAL A 80 10.89 -12.57 5.64
C VAL A 80 11.52 -11.32 5.06
N PHE A 81 12.79 -11.42 4.65
CA PHE A 81 13.56 -10.31 4.11
C PHE A 81 13.38 -10.18 2.59
N GLN A 82 13.65 -9.02 2.04
CA GLN A 82 13.55 -8.69 0.62
C GLN A 82 14.36 -9.64 -0.29
N ASN A 83 15.56 -10.04 0.13
CA ASN A 83 16.41 -10.98 -0.58
C ASN A 83 16.32 -12.41 -0.02
N TYR A 84 15.20 -12.73 0.66
CA TYR A 84 14.92 -14.00 1.31
C TYR A 84 15.89 -14.35 2.45
N ALA A 85 17.12 -13.88 2.42
CA ALA A 85 18.21 -14.12 3.40
C ALA A 85 18.37 -15.62 3.74
N LEU A 86 18.24 -16.50 2.74
CA LEU A 86 18.51 -17.92 2.91
C LEU A 86 20.01 -18.15 3.03
N PHE A 87 20.39 -19.11 3.87
CA PHE A 87 21.78 -19.50 4.06
C PHE A 87 22.21 -20.39 2.88
N PRO A 88 23.10 -19.93 1.98
CA PRO A 88 23.38 -20.63 0.72
C PRO A 88 24.16 -21.95 0.94
N HIS A 89 24.86 -22.08 2.05
CA HIS A 89 25.61 -23.27 2.44
C HIS A 89 24.77 -24.34 3.16
N LEU A 90 23.49 -24.05 3.44
CA LEU A 90 22.55 -24.96 4.08
C LEU A 90 21.52 -25.43 3.04
N ASN A 91 21.04 -26.68 3.21
CA ASN A 91 19.90 -27.18 2.44
C ASN A 91 18.56 -26.57 2.95
N VAL A 92 17.44 -26.91 2.29
CA VAL A 92 16.11 -26.42 2.65
C VAL A 92 15.75 -26.79 4.09
N PHE A 93 15.96 -28.06 4.49
CA PHE A 93 15.68 -28.49 5.86
C PHE A 93 16.43 -27.64 6.89
N GLU A 94 17.72 -27.45 6.67
CA GLU A 94 18.58 -26.71 7.60
C GLU A 94 18.20 -25.22 7.68
N ASN A 95 17.82 -24.62 6.56
CA ASN A 95 17.29 -23.25 6.51
C ASN A 95 16.02 -23.11 7.37
N VAL A 96 15.05 -24.00 7.18
CA VAL A 96 13.78 -23.95 7.93
C VAL A 96 13.99 -24.31 9.41
N ALA A 97 14.87 -25.27 9.70
CA ALA A 97 15.21 -25.70 11.07
C ALA A 97 16.01 -24.68 11.86
N PHE A 98 16.61 -23.66 11.21
CA PHE A 98 17.57 -22.76 11.84
C PHE A 98 17.02 -22.08 13.10
N GLY A 99 15.85 -21.45 13.01
CA GLY A 99 15.22 -20.79 14.16
C GLY A 99 14.79 -21.75 15.28
N LEU A 100 14.40 -22.97 14.92
CA LEU A 100 14.04 -24.01 15.89
C LEU A 100 15.26 -24.51 16.67
N ARG A 101 16.41 -24.67 15.98
CA ARG A 101 17.67 -25.03 16.62
C ARG A 101 18.19 -23.93 17.55
N ALA A 102 18.10 -22.67 17.12
CA ALA A 102 18.48 -21.54 17.96
C ALA A 102 17.65 -21.45 19.25
N ARG A 103 16.43 -22.00 19.21
CA ARG A 103 15.54 -22.14 20.39
C ARG A 103 15.71 -23.48 21.14
N HIS A 104 16.75 -24.25 20.83
CA HIS A 104 17.08 -25.53 21.45
C HIS A 104 15.94 -26.56 21.43
N LYS A 105 15.11 -26.57 20.35
CA LYS A 105 14.04 -27.56 20.23
C LYS A 105 14.57 -28.97 20.00
N PRO A 106 13.88 -30.02 20.51
CA PRO A 106 14.29 -31.41 20.30
C PRO A 106 14.26 -31.81 18.81
N THR A 107 15.18 -32.66 18.40
CA THR A 107 15.29 -33.12 17.00
C THR A 107 13.99 -33.70 16.41
N PRO A 108 13.18 -34.51 17.14
CA PRO A 108 11.90 -34.99 16.62
C PRO A 108 10.92 -33.85 16.34
N GLU A 109 10.80 -32.86 17.22
CA GLU A 109 9.95 -31.67 17.07
C GLU A 109 10.41 -30.83 15.87
N ILE A 110 11.73 -30.65 15.69
CA ILE A 110 12.29 -29.94 14.53
C ILE A 110 11.85 -30.61 13.22
N ARG A 111 11.97 -31.95 13.12
CA ARG A 111 11.59 -32.69 11.90
C ARG A 111 10.11 -32.53 11.58
N GLU A 112 9.25 -32.62 12.59
CA GLU A 112 7.81 -32.47 12.44
C GLU A 112 7.44 -31.07 11.98
N ARG A 113 7.96 -30.03 12.66
CA ARG A 113 7.67 -28.61 12.34
C ARG A 113 8.20 -28.21 10.95
N VAL A 114 9.42 -28.67 10.59
CA VAL A 114 9.98 -28.41 9.26
C VAL A 114 9.12 -29.03 8.18
N ARG A 115 8.71 -30.31 8.34
CA ARG A 115 7.81 -30.97 7.39
C ARG A 115 6.49 -30.22 7.26
N GLY A 116 5.83 -29.91 8.38
CA GLY A 116 4.56 -29.17 8.37
C GLY A 116 4.70 -27.78 7.73
N ALA A 117 5.79 -27.06 8.01
CA ALA A 117 6.03 -25.76 7.40
C ALA A 117 6.24 -25.86 5.88
N LEU A 118 6.95 -26.87 5.39
CA LEU A 118 7.14 -27.11 3.95
C LEU A 118 5.85 -27.56 3.26
N GLU A 119 5.02 -28.36 3.92
CA GLU A 119 3.68 -28.72 3.42
C GLU A 119 2.78 -27.47 3.28
N LEU A 120 2.80 -26.57 4.26
CA LEU A 120 2.02 -25.32 4.25
C LEU A 120 2.39 -24.38 3.08
N VAL A 121 3.65 -24.37 2.66
CA VAL A 121 4.13 -23.59 1.51
C VAL A 121 4.23 -24.38 0.22
N GLN A 122 3.60 -25.55 0.14
CA GLN A 122 3.51 -26.42 -1.04
C GLN A 122 4.89 -26.89 -1.57
N LEU A 123 5.84 -27.17 -0.67
CA LEU A 123 7.17 -27.71 -0.99
C LEU A 123 7.47 -29.07 -0.28
N PRO A 124 6.54 -30.04 -0.26
CA PRO A 124 6.83 -31.34 0.36
C PRO A 124 7.94 -32.07 -0.43
N GLY A 125 8.87 -32.70 0.29
CA GLY A 125 9.96 -33.47 -0.32
C GLY A 125 11.16 -32.64 -0.77
N TYR A 126 11.19 -31.32 -0.50
CA TYR A 126 12.30 -30.44 -0.86
C TYR A 126 13.41 -30.36 0.19
N GLU A 127 13.29 -31.05 1.30
CA GLU A 127 14.15 -30.95 2.50
C GLU A 127 15.65 -31.04 2.19
N LYS A 128 16.02 -31.92 1.24
CA LYS A 128 17.43 -32.20 0.89
C LYS A 128 18.00 -31.30 -0.20
N ARG A 129 17.14 -30.51 -0.88
CA ARG A 129 17.59 -29.62 -1.96
C ARG A 129 18.45 -28.49 -1.43
N ARG A 130 19.38 -28.05 -2.24
CA ARG A 130 20.19 -26.87 -2.00
C ARG A 130 19.43 -25.62 -2.40
N VAL A 131 19.78 -24.47 -1.82
CA VAL A 131 19.14 -23.18 -2.14
C VAL A 131 19.36 -22.76 -3.59
N ASP A 132 20.53 -23.07 -4.16
CA ASP A 132 20.91 -22.76 -5.53
C ASP A 132 20.20 -23.62 -6.60
N GLU A 133 19.53 -24.69 -6.18
CA GLU A 133 18.69 -25.55 -7.03
C GLU A 133 17.22 -25.07 -7.13
N LEU A 134 16.87 -23.99 -6.41
CA LEU A 134 15.51 -23.49 -6.29
C LEU A 134 15.28 -22.28 -7.20
N SER A 135 14.06 -22.19 -7.78
CA SER A 135 13.60 -20.95 -8.41
C SER A 135 13.40 -19.84 -7.36
N GLY A 136 13.33 -18.57 -7.80
CA GLY A 136 13.10 -17.44 -6.91
C GLY A 136 11.82 -17.58 -6.05
N GLY A 137 10.71 -18.03 -6.65
CA GLY A 137 9.47 -18.30 -5.90
C GLY A 137 9.61 -19.46 -4.91
N GLN A 138 10.38 -20.52 -5.25
CA GLN A 138 10.66 -21.60 -4.31
C GLN A 138 11.55 -21.13 -3.15
N GLN A 139 12.55 -20.29 -3.42
CA GLN A 139 13.37 -19.67 -2.37
C GLN A 139 12.52 -18.81 -1.41
N GLN A 140 11.61 -18.02 -1.95
CA GLN A 140 10.68 -17.24 -1.16
C GLN A 140 9.79 -18.13 -0.27
N ARG A 141 9.19 -19.21 -0.82
CA ARG A 141 8.39 -20.15 -0.05
C ARG A 141 9.21 -20.82 1.07
N VAL A 142 10.49 -21.13 0.83
CA VAL A 142 11.40 -21.61 1.88
C VAL A 142 11.64 -20.54 2.96
N ALA A 143 11.79 -19.27 2.57
CA ALA A 143 11.94 -18.18 3.54
C ALA A 143 10.67 -17.99 4.39
N ILE A 144 9.48 -18.12 3.79
CA ILE A 144 8.21 -18.12 4.52
C ILE A 144 8.12 -19.33 5.44
N ALA A 145 8.45 -20.55 4.97
CA ALA A 145 8.47 -21.75 5.79
C ALA A 145 9.38 -21.60 7.00
N ARG A 146 10.58 -21.01 6.84
CA ARG A 146 11.50 -20.70 7.93
C ARG A 146 10.88 -19.76 8.95
N ALA A 147 10.14 -18.73 8.48
CA ALA A 147 9.52 -17.74 9.36
C ALA A 147 8.34 -18.33 10.16
N ILE A 148 7.54 -19.23 9.55
CA ILE A 148 6.36 -19.82 10.21
C ILE A 148 6.69 -21.06 11.05
N ALA A 149 7.78 -21.79 10.76
CA ALA A 149 8.17 -23.00 11.48
C ALA A 149 8.35 -22.77 12.98
N ILE A 150 8.73 -21.56 13.38
CA ILE A 150 8.92 -21.19 14.80
C ILE A 150 7.60 -20.82 15.51
N GLU A 151 6.44 -20.91 14.81
CA GLU A 151 5.13 -20.47 15.30
C GLU A 151 5.20 -19.04 15.88
N PRO A 152 5.43 -18.05 15.00
CA PRO A 152 5.70 -16.70 15.46
C PRO A 152 4.41 -16.02 15.98
N ALA A 153 4.59 -15.14 16.98
CA ALA A 153 3.50 -14.30 17.46
C ALA A 153 3.12 -13.17 16.49
N LEU A 154 4.06 -12.78 15.59
CA LEU A 154 3.90 -11.76 14.55
C LEU A 154 4.78 -12.13 13.37
N LEU A 155 4.24 -11.98 12.15
CA LEU A 155 4.99 -12.08 10.90
C LEU A 155 5.36 -10.70 10.37
N LEU A 156 6.60 -10.53 9.96
CA LEU A 156 7.14 -9.32 9.39
C LEU A 156 7.63 -9.60 7.97
N PHE A 157 7.17 -8.83 6.99
CA PHE A 157 7.54 -8.97 5.59
C PHE A 157 8.18 -7.67 5.07
N ASP A 158 9.44 -7.74 4.66
CA ASP A 158 10.20 -6.63 4.08
C ASP A 158 10.29 -6.82 2.56
N GLU A 159 9.35 -6.27 1.82
CA GLU A 159 9.23 -6.34 0.34
C GLU A 159 9.43 -7.77 -0.22
N PRO A 160 8.72 -8.80 0.29
CA PRO A 160 9.05 -10.20 0.02
C PRO A 160 8.79 -10.63 -1.44
N LEU A 161 8.00 -9.87 -2.23
CA LEU A 161 7.65 -10.20 -3.61
C LEU A 161 8.46 -9.40 -4.65
N SER A 162 9.29 -8.45 -4.23
CA SER A 162 9.97 -7.50 -5.12
C SER A 162 10.91 -8.15 -6.15
N ASN A 163 11.46 -9.34 -5.85
CA ASN A 163 12.40 -10.06 -6.70
C ASN A 163 11.74 -11.09 -7.64
N LEU A 164 10.41 -11.14 -7.68
CA LEU A 164 9.65 -12.05 -8.55
C LEU A 164 9.24 -11.34 -9.85
N ASP A 165 9.11 -12.10 -10.93
CA ASP A 165 8.44 -11.62 -12.13
C ASP A 165 6.94 -11.38 -11.88
N VAL A 166 6.28 -10.66 -12.80
CA VAL A 166 4.89 -10.19 -12.62
C VAL A 166 3.92 -11.36 -12.41
N THR A 167 4.00 -12.41 -13.23
CA THR A 167 3.06 -13.54 -13.16
C THR A 167 3.20 -14.29 -11.84
N LEU A 168 4.43 -14.62 -11.47
CA LEU A 168 4.72 -15.33 -10.22
C LEU A 168 4.39 -14.49 -8.99
N ARG A 169 4.52 -13.16 -9.08
CA ARG A 169 4.15 -12.23 -8.01
C ARG A 169 2.64 -12.27 -7.75
N GLU A 170 1.81 -12.24 -8.81
CA GLU A 170 0.35 -12.32 -8.69
C GLU A 170 -0.11 -13.62 -8.03
N GLU A 171 0.42 -14.77 -8.49
CA GLU A 171 0.12 -16.08 -7.91
C GLU A 171 0.52 -16.15 -6.44
N THR A 172 1.76 -15.79 -6.13
CA THR A 172 2.31 -15.88 -4.77
C THR A 172 1.61 -14.92 -3.80
N ARG A 173 1.14 -13.76 -4.28
CA ARG A 173 0.36 -12.78 -3.48
C ARG A 173 -0.91 -13.43 -2.92
N GLY A 174 -1.70 -14.10 -3.76
CA GLY A 174 -2.91 -14.80 -3.32
C GLY A 174 -2.62 -15.89 -2.29
N GLU A 175 -1.61 -16.73 -2.57
CA GLU A 175 -1.21 -17.82 -1.67
C GLU A 175 -0.71 -17.31 -0.30
N LEU A 176 0.05 -16.20 -0.28
CA LEU A 176 0.54 -15.59 0.95
C LEU A 176 -0.62 -15.10 1.83
N ARG A 177 -1.60 -14.40 1.23
CA ARG A 177 -2.80 -13.94 1.95
C ARG A 177 -3.56 -15.12 2.55
N GLU A 178 -3.82 -16.15 1.74
CA GLU A 178 -4.53 -17.34 2.20
C GLU A 178 -3.79 -18.05 3.34
N LEU A 179 -2.47 -18.19 3.22
CA LEU A 179 -1.64 -18.82 4.25
C LEU A 179 -1.73 -18.09 5.60
N VAL A 180 -1.56 -16.76 5.61
CA VAL A 180 -1.60 -15.96 6.83
C VAL A 180 -2.98 -16.01 7.48
N VAL A 181 -4.06 -15.89 6.69
CA VAL A 181 -5.45 -16.01 7.18
C VAL A 181 -5.74 -17.39 7.73
N ARG A 182 -5.35 -18.47 7.01
CA ARG A 182 -5.55 -19.87 7.45
C ARG A 182 -4.85 -20.18 8.76
N LEU A 183 -3.67 -19.58 9.00
CA LEU A 183 -2.92 -19.75 10.24
C LEU A 183 -3.39 -18.80 11.36
N GLY A 184 -4.30 -17.86 11.09
CA GLY A 184 -4.76 -16.86 12.06
C GLY A 184 -3.66 -15.94 12.57
N LEU A 185 -2.62 -15.70 11.75
CA LEU A 185 -1.46 -14.91 12.14
C LEU A 185 -1.68 -13.42 11.92
N THR A 186 -1.07 -12.61 12.77
CA THR A 186 -0.96 -11.16 12.55
C THR A 186 0.29 -10.89 11.71
N ALA A 187 0.18 -10.01 10.72
CA ALA A 187 1.28 -9.69 9.82
C ALA A 187 1.48 -8.17 9.64
N VAL A 188 2.74 -7.74 9.57
CA VAL A 188 3.13 -6.40 9.10
C VAL A 188 3.89 -6.56 7.78
N TYR A 189 3.39 -5.93 6.74
CA TYR A 189 3.87 -6.05 5.37
C TYR A 189 4.38 -4.72 4.84
N VAL A 190 5.62 -4.67 4.45
CA VAL A 190 6.25 -3.50 3.81
C VAL A 190 6.31 -3.70 2.32
N THR A 191 5.83 -2.73 1.57
CA THR A 191 5.95 -2.69 0.11
C THR A 191 5.95 -1.25 -0.42
N HIS A 192 6.43 -1.06 -1.62
CA HIS A 192 6.23 0.14 -2.42
C HIS A 192 5.20 -0.07 -3.55
N ASP A 193 4.73 -1.30 -3.72
CA ASP A 193 3.74 -1.69 -4.71
C ASP A 193 2.33 -1.55 -4.14
N GLN A 194 1.50 -0.72 -4.81
CA GLN A 194 0.12 -0.45 -4.40
C GLN A 194 -0.79 -1.65 -4.58
N GLU A 195 -0.58 -2.42 -5.66
CA GLU A 195 -1.41 -3.59 -5.94
C GLU A 195 -1.20 -4.68 -4.89
N GLU A 196 0.06 -4.88 -4.44
CA GLU A 196 0.36 -5.78 -3.34
C GLU A 196 -0.35 -5.35 -2.07
N ALA A 197 -0.21 -4.07 -1.69
CA ALA A 197 -0.80 -3.54 -0.48
C ALA A 197 -2.34 -3.64 -0.50
N PHE A 198 -2.97 -3.31 -1.64
CA PHE A 198 -4.43 -3.35 -1.78
C PHE A 198 -5.01 -4.77 -1.77
N ALA A 199 -4.26 -5.74 -2.31
CA ALA A 199 -4.73 -7.12 -2.36
C ALA A 199 -4.48 -7.89 -1.06
N LEU A 200 -3.40 -7.57 -0.33
CA LEU A 200 -2.97 -8.32 0.85
C LEU A 200 -3.51 -7.76 2.16
N CYS A 201 -3.55 -6.43 2.30
CA CYS A 201 -3.69 -5.80 3.61
C CYS A 201 -5.15 -5.46 3.97
N ASP A 202 -5.52 -5.65 5.22
CA ASP A 202 -6.80 -5.21 5.77
C ASP A 202 -6.82 -3.71 6.00
N ARG A 203 -5.70 -3.17 6.49
CA ARG A 203 -5.44 -1.73 6.65
C ARG A 203 -4.02 -1.41 6.21
N ILE A 204 -3.84 -0.18 5.74
CA ILE A 204 -2.57 0.34 5.21
C ILE A 204 -2.28 1.69 5.85
N SER A 205 -1.02 1.90 6.26
CA SER A 205 -0.47 3.22 6.53
C SER A 205 0.37 3.68 5.35
N VAL A 206 0.01 4.82 4.77
CA VAL A 206 0.80 5.49 3.72
C VAL A 206 1.89 6.32 4.38
N MET A 207 3.14 5.97 4.08
CA MET A 207 4.33 6.60 4.66
C MET A 207 5.09 7.39 3.61
N VAL A 208 5.36 8.68 3.89
CA VAL A 208 6.14 9.57 3.02
C VAL A 208 7.07 10.43 3.89
N GLY A 209 8.33 10.54 3.50
CA GLY A 209 9.31 11.39 4.19
C GLY A 209 9.49 11.06 5.68
N GLY A 210 9.44 9.78 6.04
CA GLY A 210 9.62 9.32 7.43
C GLY A 210 8.37 9.45 8.31
N ARG A 211 7.21 9.84 7.78
CA ARG A 211 5.97 10.06 8.52
C ARG A 211 4.81 9.27 7.95
N ILE A 212 3.88 8.86 8.79
CA ILE A 212 2.58 8.35 8.35
C ILE A 212 1.68 9.54 8.02
N LEU A 213 1.15 9.57 6.79
CA LEU A 213 0.25 10.62 6.33
C LEU A 213 -1.22 10.25 6.49
N GLN A 214 -1.54 8.99 6.24
CA GLN A 214 -2.91 8.48 6.35
C GLN A 214 -2.89 6.99 6.63
N THR A 215 -3.84 6.51 7.44
CA THR A 215 -4.08 5.09 7.70
C THR A 215 -5.55 4.78 7.48
N GLY A 216 -5.85 3.70 6.78
CA GLY A 216 -7.22 3.29 6.50
C GLY A 216 -7.30 1.97 5.74
N GLN A 217 -8.50 1.56 5.37
CA GLN A 217 -8.72 0.45 4.46
C GLN A 217 -8.21 0.81 3.05
N PRO A 218 -7.75 -0.16 2.25
CA PRO A 218 -7.23 0.09 0.90
C PRO A 218 -8.15 0.96 0.04
N ARG A 219 -9.43 0.64 0.03
CA ARG A 219 -10.43 1.35 -0.76
C ARG A 219 -10.62 2.80 -0.31
N ASP A 220 -10.69 3.03 1.01
CA ASP A 220 -10.86 4.38 1.56
C ASP A 220 -9.66 5.28 1.26
N LEU A 221 -8.44 4.73 1.35
CA LEU A 221 -7.21 5.45 1.01
C LEU A 221 -7.18 5.84 -0.47
N TYR A 222 -7.67 4.95 -1.34
CA TYR A 222 -7.71 5.16 -2.77
C TYR A 222 -8.80 6.17 -3.17
N GLU A 223 -10.03 5.99 -2.67
CA GLU A 223 -11.18 6.83 -3.04
C GLU A 223 -11.16 8.19 -2.33
N HIS A 224 -10.64 8.26 -1.09
CA HIS A 224 -10.66 9.44 -0.22
C HIS A 224 -9.27 9.80 0.33
N PRO A 225 -8.29 10.15 -0.52
CA PRO A 225 -6.99 10.61 -0.05
C PRO A 225 -7.16 11.93 0.74
N ALA A 226 -6.60 11.97 1.97
CA ALA A 226 -6.72 13.13 2.85
C ALA A 226 -5.79 14.28 2.47
N GLN A 227 -4.68 13.99 1.79
CA GLN A 227 -3.64 14.95 1.44
C GLN A 227 -3.19 14.77 -0.01
N LEU A 228 -2.66 15.86 -0.59
CA LEU A 228 -2.15 15.88 -1.95
C LEU A 228 -1.06 14.82 -2.19
N SER A 229 -0.15 14.64 -1.22
CA SER A 229 0.94 13.64 -1.30
C SER A 229 0.42 12.21 -1.30
N VAL A 230 -0.65 11.91 -0.57
CA VAL A 230 -1.32 10.59 -0.60
C VAL A 230 -2.00 10.39 -1.96
N GLY A 231 -2.75 11.39 -2.43
CA GLY A 231 -3.44 11.34 -3.73
C GLY A 231 -2.48 11.17 -4.91
N ARG A 232 -1.31 11.81 -4.86
CA ARG A 232 -0.26 11.65 -5.89
C ARG A 232 0.43 10.30 -5.84
N PHE A 233 0.58 9.75 -4.67
CA PHE A 233 1.25 8.46 -4.50
C PHE A 233 0.33 7.29 -4.84
N LEU A 234 -0.95 7.33 -4.44
CA LEU A 234 -1.91 6.26 -4.68
C LEU A 234 -2.60 6.41 -6.03
N GLY A 235 -2.06 5.75 -7.07
CA GLY A 235 -2.63 5.73 -8.41
C GLY A 235 -2.56 7.05 -9.16
N ARG A 236 -3.22 7.11 -10.31
CA ARG A 236 -3.32 8.33 -11.12
C ARG A 236 -4.48 9.21 -10.63
N ASN A 237 -4.29 10.51 -10.68
CA ASN A 237 -5.32 11.48 -10.33
C ASN A 237 -5.29 12.69 -11.28
N ASN A 238 -6.45 13.16 -11.67
CA ASN A 238 -6.60 14.52 -12.18
C ASN A 238 -6.61 15.47 -10.97
N LEU A 239 -5.54 16.25 -10.83
CA LEU A 239 -5.41 17.25 -9.76
C LEU A 239 -5.80 18.61 -10.33
N ILE A 240 -6.92 19.16 -9.89
CA ILE A 240 -7.52 20.35 -10.43
C ILE A 240 -7.44 21.46 -9.38
N ARG A 241 -6.77 22.57 -9.75
CA ARG A 241 -6.67 23.75 -8.91
C ARG A 241 -7.92 24.61 -9.09
N ALA A 242 -8.53 25.06 -8.02
CA ALA A 242 -9.75 25.83 -8.05
C ALA A 242 -9.82 26.83 -6.91
N VAL A 243 -10.80 27.73 -6.99
CA VAL A 243 -11.13 28.70 -5.94
C VAL A 243 -12.62 28.55 -5.61
N ARG A 244 -12.95 28.52 -4.34
CA ARG A 244 -14.34 28.45 -3.89
C ARG A 244 -15.07 29.78 -4.13
N LEU A 245 -16.19 29.73 -4.87
CA LEU A 245 -16.96 30.93 -5.26
C LEU A 245 -18.08 31.27 -4.27
N SER A 246 -18.80 30.27 -3.78
CA SER A 246 -19.97 30.51 -2.95
C SER A 246 -20.02 29.64 -1.70
N SER A 247 -20.65 30.18 -0.66
CA SER A 247 -21.09 29.43 0.52
C SER A 247 -22.57 29.10 0.35
N SER A 248 -22.89 28.15 -0.53
CA SER A 248 -24.28 27.71 -0.58
C SER A 248 -24.66 27.04 0.75
N LYS A 249 -25.89 27.24 1.21
CA LYS A 249 -26.48 26.48 2.32
C LYS A 249 -26.81 25.03 1.90
N SER A 250 -26.45 24.66 0.65
CA SER A 250 -26.60 23.31 0.09
C SER A 250 -25.42 22.44 0.47
N GLU A 251 -25.60 21.13 0.37
CA GLU A 251 -24.55 20.11 0.56
C GLU A 251 -23.40 20.22 -0.46
N PHE A 252 -23.54 21.10 -1.46
CA PHE A 252 -22.57 21.34 -2.53
C PHE A 252 -22.04 22.79 -2.47
N GLY A 253 -20.74 22.93 -2.70
CA GLY A 253 -20.08 24.20 -2.93
C GLY A 253 -19.73 24.39 -4.40
N GLU A 254 -19.81 25.63 -4.89
CA GLU A 254 -19.35 26.00 -6.24
C GLU A 254 -17.89 26.41 -6.22
N PHE A 255 -17.12 25.81 -7.15
CA PHE A 255 -15.69 26.07 -7.30
C PHE A 255 -15.40 26.45 -8.75
N LYS A 256 -14.55 27.46 -8.94
CA LYS A 256 -14.06 27.83 -10.27
C LYS A 256 -12.66 27.28 -10.47
N THR A 257 -12.45 26.49 -11.50
CA THR A 257 -11.13 25.98 -11.88
C THR A 257 -10.22 27.12 -12.31
N LEU A 258 -8.94 27.06 -11.96
CA LEU A 258 -7.95 28.07 -12.40
C LEU A 258 -7.59 27.86 -13.87
N ASP A 259 -7.56 26.62 -14.32
CA ASP A 259 -7.34 26.25 -15.69
C ASP A 259 -8.73 26.06 -16.34
N GLY A 260 -8.99 26.68 -17.51
CA GLY A 260 -10.28 26.63 -18.23
C GLY A 260 -11.41 27.46 -17.63
N GLY A 261 -11.34 27.90 -16.39
CA GLY A 261 -12.34 28.77 -15.76
C GLY A 261 -13.72 28.14 -15.55
N HIS A 262 -13.82 26.82 -15.52
CA HIS A 262 -15.08 26.06 -15.38
C HIS A 262 -15.63 26.15 -13.95
N THR A 263 -16.97 26.20 -13.83
CA THR A 263 -17.64 26.07 -12.53
C THR A 263 -17.95 24.61 -12.26
N ILE A 264 -17.49 24.09 -11.12
CA ILE A 264 -17.65 22.71 -10.71
C ILE A 264 -18.32 22.68 -9.33
N ASN A 265 -19.34 21.84 -9.18
CA ASN A 265 -20.03 21.58 -7.93
C ASN A 265 -19.39 20.39 -7.21
N ILE A 266 -18.98 20.58 -5.95
CA ILE A 266 -18.33 19.55 -5.15
C ILE A 266 -19.09 19.41 -3.82
N PRO A 267 -19.33 18.18 -3.32
CA PRO A 267 -19.90 17.96 -2.01
C PRO A 267 -19.00 18.60 -0.95
N VAL A 268 -19.57 19.43 -0.06
CA VAL A 268 -18.85 20.06 1.04
C VAL A 268 -19.48 19.61 2.35
N ASN A 269 -18.63 19.06 3.23
CA ASN A 269 -19.00 18.79 4.61
C ASN A 269 -18.20 19.69 5.54
N ASN A 270 -18.50 19.66 6.84
CA ASN A 270 -17.82 20.49 7.84
C ASN A 270 -16.31 20.20 7.98
N GLU A 271 -15.86 19.02 7.54
CA GLU A 271 -14.44 18.60 7.61
C GLU A 271 -13.62 19.14 6.43
N ASN A 272 -14.30 19.39 5.28
CA ASN A 272 -13.67 19.84 4.03
C ASN A 272 -13.99 21.31 3.70
N LEU A 273 -14.24 22.14 4.71
CA LEU A 273 -14.67 23.50 4.51
C LEU A 273 -13.49 24.37 4.05
N VAL A 274 -13.42 24.64 2.76
CA VAL A 274 -12.50 25.64 2.18
C VAL A 274 -13.13 27.03 2.35
N PRO A 275 -12.42 28.04 2.92
CA PRO A 275 -12.94 29.39 2.97
C PRO A 275 -13.21 29.98 1.58
N LEU A 276 -14.13 30.95 1.50
CA LEU A 276 -14.43 31.65 0.25
C LEU A 276 -13.19 32.33 -0.33
N ASN A 277 -13.06 32.30 -1.65
CA ASN A 277 -11.94 32.89 -2.38
C ASN A 277 -10.55 32.33 -2.01
N GLN A 278 -10.50 31.21 -1.31
CA GLN A 278 -9.23 30.54 -1.05
C GLN A 278 -8.94 29.48 -2.14
N PRO A 279 -7.68 29.38 -2.57
CA PRO A 279 -7.28 28.32 -3.50
C PRO A 279 -7.39 26.94 -2.81
N CYS A 280 -7.75 25.95 -3.60
CA CYS A 280 -7.80 24.56 -3.16
C CYS A 280 -7.42 23.65 -4.33
N ILE A 281 -7.14 22.41 -3.99
CA ILE A 281 -6.90 21.34 -4.97
C ILE A 281 -7.93 20.26 -4.73
N PHE A 282 -8.58 19.79 -5.78
CA PHE A 282 -9.36 18.59 -5.72
C PHE A 282 -8.87 17.54 -6.71
N ALA A 283 -9.13 16.29 -6.37
CA ALA A 283 -8.76 15.15 -7.17
C ALA A 283 -9.98 14.43 -7.70
N ILE A 284 -9.88 13.94 -8.92
CA ILE A 284 -10.80 12.95 -9.46
C ILE A 284 -9.99 11.87 -10.19
N ARG A 285 -10.36 10.62 -9.96
CA ARG A 285 -9.72 9.48 -10.62
C ARG A 285 -10.03 9.45 -12.12
N PRO A 286 -9.06 9.08 -12.99
CA PRO A 286 -9.30 8.95 -14.42
C PRO A 286 -10.47 8.01 -14.78
N GLU A 287 -10.63 6.92 -14.05
CA GLU A 287 -11.69 5.92 -14.24
C GLU A 287 -13.09 6.40 -13.79
N HIS A 288 -13.15 7.50 -13.05
CA HIS A 288 -14.42 8.09 -12.61
C HIS A 288 -14.95 9.18 -13.54
N ILE A 289 -14.13 9.65 -14.48
CA ILE A 289 -14.55 10.63 -15.48
C ILE A 289 -15.25 9.90 -16.63
N LEU A 290 -16.43 10.38 -16.99
CA LEU A 290 -17.21 9.79 -18.07
C LEU A 290 -17.07 10.61 -19.34
N ILE A 291 -16.97 9.93 -20.49
CA ILE A 291 -16.99 10.55 -21.83
C ILE A 291 -18.35 10.24 -22.44
N SER A 292 -19.04 11.26 -22.94
CA SER A 292 -20.35 11.13 -23.62
C SER A 292 -20.31 11.71 -25.02
N ASN A 293 -21.06 11.09 -25.94
CA ASN A 293 -21.27 11.56 -27.28
C ASN A 293 -22.48 12.51 -27.38
N ALA A 294 -23.28 12.61 -26.33
CA ALA A 294 -24.51 13.40 -26.30
C ALA A 294 -24.36 14.61 -25.38
N ASP A 295 -25.11 15.67 -25.65
CA ASP A 295 -25.36 16.78 -24.73
C ASP A 295 -26.14 16.25 -23.52
N VAL A 296 -25.43 15.68 -22.54
CA VAL A 296 -26.04 15.18 -21.32
C VAL A 296 -26.11 16.33 -20.33
N LYS A 297 -27.31 16.65 -19.87
CA LYS A 297 -27.53 17.63 -18.79
C LYS A 297 -27.28 16.99 -17.42
N LEU A 298 -26.02 16.68 -17.14
CA LEU A 298 -25.57 16.27 -15.81
C LEU A 298 -24.77 17.40 -15.16
N GLU A 299 -24.66 17.36 -13.84
CA GLU A 299 -23.78 18.27 -13.12
C GLU A 299 -22.32 18.07 -13.53
N ASN A 300 -21.53 19.15 -13.50
CA ASN A 300 -20.11 19.15 -13.87
C ASN A 300 -19.82 18.57 -15.27
N THR A 301 -20.60 19.01 -16.23
CA THR A 301 -20.44 18.63 -17.63
C THR A 301 -19.63 19.68 -18.38
N LEU A 302 -18.54 19.26 -19.04
CA LEU A 302 -17.62 20.13 -19.74
C LEU A 302 -17.47 19.69 -21.21
N PRO A 303 -17.51 20.62 -22.19
CA PRO A 303 -17.08 20.32 -23.55
C PRO A 303 -15.56 20.15 -23.56
N ALA A 304 -15.06 19.13 -24.26
CA ALA A 304 -13.64 18.85 -24.35
C ALA A 304 -13.24 18.26 -25.69
N THR A 305 -12.00 18.46 -26.09
CA THR A 305 -11.44 17.92 -27.32
C THR A 305 -10.40 16.81 -26.96
N VAL A 306 -10.51 15.68 -27.64
CA VAL A 306 -9.56 14.58 -27.50
C VAL A 306 -8.18 14.99 -28.02
N ARG A 307 -7.15 14.98 -27.15
CA ARG A 307 -5.78 15.35 -27.48
C ARG A 307 -4.89 14.15 -27.77
N GLU A 308 -5.09 13.08 -27.03
CA GLU A 308 -4.22 11.91 -27.06
C GLU A 308 -4.99 10.66 -26.65
N ILE A 309 -4.72 9.54 -27.31
CA ILE A 309 -5.27 8.23 -26.96
C ILE A 309 -4.09 7.24 -26.88
N ASN A 310 -3.86 6.66 -25.72
CA ASN A 310 -2.82 5.66 -25.48
C ASN A 310 -3.45 4.33 -25.12
N PHE A 311 -3.34 3.36 -26.00
CA PHE A 311 -3.80 2.00 -25.79
C PHE A 311 -2.80 1.24 -24.89
N ALA A 312 -3.26 0.64 -23.80
CA ALA A 312 -2.47 -0.12 -22.85
C ALA A 312 -3.01 -1.56 -22.62
N GLY A 313 -3.53 -2.19 -23.66
CA GLY A 313 -4.10 -3.54 -23.58
C GLY A 313 -5.55 -3.52 -23.08
N ALA A 314 -5.79 -3.86 -21.83
CA ALA A 314 -7.13 -3.93 -21.25
C ALA A 314 -7.80 -2.54 -21.07
N THR A 315 -7.04 -1.45 -21.17
CA THR A 315 -7.54 -0.09 -20.96
C THR A 315 -6.91 0.88 -21.96
N SER A 316 -7.56 2.01 -22.16
CA SER A 316 -7.02 3.15 -22.91
C SER A 316 -6.99 4.39 -22.02
N SER A 317 -5.84 5.10 -22.00
CA SER A 317 -5.70 6.39 -21.36
C SER A 317 -5.97 7.48 -22.41
N ILE A 318 -6.95 8.33 -22.15
CA ILE A 318 -7.43 9.37 -23.07
C ILE A 318 -7.19 10.72 -22.41
N LYS A 319 -6.41 11.61 -23.04
CA LYS A 319 -6.28 13.00 -22.59
C LYS A 319 -7.25 13.88 -23.36
N LEU A 320 -8.05 14.64 -22.62
CA LEU A 320 -8.99 15.61 -23.14
C LEU A 320 -8.63 17.00 -22.65
N ASP A 321 -8.84 17.97 -23.50
CA ASP A 321 -8.67 19.39 -23.19
C ASP A 321 -10.03 20.08 -23.17
N ALA A 322 -10.41 20.56 -22.00
CA ALA A 322 -11.60 21.38 -21.79
C ALA A 322 -11.15 22.84 -21.58
N ASP A 323 -10.98 23.58 -22.67
CA ASP A 323 -10.60 25.01 -22.70
C ASP A 323 -9.36 25.33 -21.82
N GLY A 324 -8.33 24.46 -21.88
CA GLY A 324 -7.10 24.59 -21.10
C GLY A 324 -7.06 23.76 -19.80
N LEU A 325 -8.18 23.18 -19.36
CA LEU A 325 -8.20 22.17 -18.33
C LEU A 325 -7.93 20.78 -18.96
N VAL A 326 -6.75 20.24 -18.74
CA VAL A 326 -6.39 18.93 -19.28
C VAL A 326 -6.81 17.84 -18.29
N LEU A 327 -7.62 16.89 -18.77
CA LEU A 327 -8.13 15.76 -18.00
C LEU A 327 -7.65 14.45 -18.61
N GLU A 328 -7.19 13.53 -17.78
CA GLU A 328 -6.91 12.14 -18.15
C GLU A 328 -8.13 11.28 -17.80
N VAL A 329 -8.58 10.46 -18.74
CA VAL A 329 -9.67 9.50 -18.56
C VAL A 329 -9.14 8.11 -18.82
N LEU A 330 -9.51 7.15 -17.98
CA LEU A 330 -9.22 5.73 -18.18
C LEU A 330 -10.51 5.04 -18.64
N ALA A 331 -10.50 4.51 -19.84
CA ALA A 331 -11.61 3.79 -20.44
C ALA A 331 -11.23 2.33 -20.71
N LEU A 332 -12.18 1.40 -20.55
CA LEU A 332 -12.01 0.00 -20.95
C LEU A 332 -11.98 -0.13 -22.48
N ASP A 333 -12.68 0.74 -23.15
CA ASP A 333 -12.77 0.79 -24.61
C ASP A 333 -12.72 2.24 -25.09
N ALA A 334 -11.97 2.48 -26.15
CA ALA A 334 -11.86 3.77 -26.82
C ALA A 334 -12.39 3.72 -28.27
N ASP A 335 -13.16 2.68 -28.61
CA ASP A 335 -13.71 2.51 -29.95
C ASP A 335 -14.59 3.70 -30.35
N GLY A 336 -14.37 4.20 -31.56
CA GLY A 336 -15.08 5.37 -32.08
C GLY A 336 -14.61 6.72 -31.53
N LEU A 337 -13.46 6.75 -30.80
CA LEU A 337 -12.77 7.98 -30.41
C LEU A 337 -11.55 8.20 -31.31
N SER A 338 -11.40 9.45 -31.77
CA SER A 338 -10.22 9.88 -32.53
C SER A 338 -9.68 11.19 -31.97
N VAL A 339 -8.37 11.39 -32.14
CA VAL A 339 -7.73 12.67 -31.76
C VAL A 339 -8.38 13.80 -32.60
N GLY A 340 -8.75 14.87 -31.92
CA GLY A 340 -9.48 15.99 -32.48
C GLY A 340 -11.01 15.92 -32.33
N ASP A 341 -11.56 14.79 -31.88
CA ASP A 341 -12.98 14.67 -31.61
C ASP A 341 -13.44 15.59 -30.48
N HIS A 342 -14.59 16.23 -30.69
CA HIS A 342 -15.27 16.96 -29.62
C HIS A 342 -16.19 16.02 -28.85
N ARG A 343 -16.05 16.00 -27.56
CA ARG A 343 -16.79 15.14 -26.62
C ARG A 343 -17.24 15.96 -25.43
N THR A 344 -18.20 15.42 -24.72
CA THR A 344 -18.64 15.93 -23.43
C THR A 344 -18.03 15.07 -22.34
N VAL A 345 -17.31 15.68 -21.38
CA VAL A 345 -16.83 14.99 -20.19
C VAL A 345 -17.69 15.36 -18.98
N VAL A 346 -17.93 14.36 -18.14
CA VAL A 346 -18.70 14.51 -16.89
C VAL A 346 -17.80 14.15 -15.72
N LEU A 347 -17.73 15.06 -14.75
CA LEU A 347 -17.03 14.84 -13.49
C LEU A 347 -18.06 14.63 -12.37
N PRO A 348 -18.41 13.37 -12.02
CA PRO A 348 -19.45 13.10 -11.02
C PRO A 348 -19.07 13.74 -9.67
N PRO A 349 -19.92 14.60 -9.08
CA PRO A 349 -19.58 15.34 -7.86
C PRO A 349 -19.14 14.46 -6.70
N GLN A 350 -19.79 13.30 -6.54
CA GLN A 350 -19.52 12.35 -5.46
C GLN A 350 -18.15 11.62 -5.59
N ARG A 351 -17.49 11.76 -6.75
CA ARG A 351 -16.18 11.17 -7.06
C ARG A 351 -15.03 12.19 -6.99
N ILE A 352 -15.35 13.41 -6.57
CA ILE A 352 -14.38 14.47 -6.41
C ILE A 352 -14.01 14.60 -4.94
N SER A 353 -12.72 14.53 -4.64
CA SER A 353 -12.18 14.68 -3.28
C SER A 353 -11.41 15.99 -3.14
N LEU A 354 -11.73 16.80 -2.12
CA LEU A 354 -10.93 17.96 -1.74
C LEU A 354 -9.69 17.49 -0.97
N LEU A 355 -8.51 17.95 -1.41
CA LEU A 355 -7.23 17.59 -0.82
C LEU A 355 -6.72 18.72 0.06
N LYS A 356 -6.15 18.36 1.22
CA LYS A 356 -5.33 19.28 2.04
C LYS A 356 -3.91 19.31 1.46
N GLU A 357 -3.29 20.49 1.44
CA GLU A 357 -1.89 20.65 1.05
C GLU A 357 -0.92 20.03 2.07
#